data_bdc5f7ddebd64b66432cc1db12ab9588
#
_entry.id   bdc5f7ddebd64b66432cc1db12ab9588
#
_cell.length_a   1.000
_cell.length_b   1.000
_cell.length_c   1.000
_cell.angle_alpha   90.00
_cell.angle_beta   90.00
_cell.angle_gamma   90.00
#
_symmetry.space_group_name_H-M   'P 1'
#
loop_
_entity.id
_entity.type
_entity.pdbx_description
1 polymer ?
#
loop_
_entity_poly.entity_id
_entity_poly.type
_entity_poly.pdbx_seq_one_letter_code
_entity_poly.pdbx_strand_id
1 'polypeptide(L)'
;MRLEINHEVKNFCKKFGLTHIQLADEFAYYPENNLITYTIWKTNTDEELIKLVNKKYETDIAPLYMIFSLLHEIGHYMTIDNFNDEDLETDLFMRNMIQMMDEEKQGEMYINLPMEDAATSWALEFIKNNFELCSNFENKVAKIFNKGLTELKRNGIIYI
;
A
#
# COMPACT_ATOMS: atom_id res chain seq x y z
N MET A 1 11.57 -16.93 -1.38
CA MET A 1 11.13 -15.65 -0.79
C MET A 1 10.07 -14.96 -1.62
N ARG A 2 10.38 -14.44 -2.82
CA ARG A 2 9.41 -13.68 -3.65
C ARG A 2 8.15 -14.48 -4.01
N LEU A 3 8.30 -15.75 -4.40
CA LEU A 3 7.16 -16.62 -4.74
C LEU A 3 6.25 -16.89 -3.54
N GLU A 4 6.83 -17.10 -2.36
CA GLU A 4 6.06 -17.32 -1.12
C GLU A 4 5.29 -16.08 -0.71
N ILE A 5 5.93 -14.89 -0.75
CA ILE A 5 5.25 -13.62 -0.47
C ILE A 5 4.15 -13.36 -1.49
N ASN A 6 4.42 -13.58 -2.78
CA ASN A 6 3.43 -13.43 -3.83
C ASN A 6 2.20 -14.32 -3.62
N HIS A 7 2.42 -15.55 -3.15
CA HIS A 7 1.33 -16.46 -2.81
C HIS A 7 0.47 -15.91 -1.66
N GLU A 8 1.10 -15.39 -0.59
CA GLU A 8 0.39 -14.80 0.54
C GLU A 8 -0.42 -13.57 0.13
N VAL A 9 0.18 -12.67 -0.66
CA VAL A 9 -0.49 -11.47 -1.17
C VAL A 9 -1.69 -11.84 -2.03
N LYS A 10 -1.52 -12.76 -2.97
CA LYS A 10 -2.62 -13.24 -3.83
C LYS A 10 -3.75 -13.87 -3.01
N ASN A 11 -3.43 -14.70 -2.03
CA ASN A 11 -4.44 -15.31 -1.16
C ASN A 11 -5.20 -14.27 -0.35
N PHE A 12 -4.53 -13.25 0.13
CA PHE A 12 -5.18 -12.15 0.84
C PHE A 12 -6.13 -11.37 -0.07
N CYS A 13 -5.67 -11.00 -1.26
CA CYS A 13 -6.46 -10.23 -2.24
C CYS A 13 -7.69 -10.98 -2.76
N LYS A 14 -7.66 -12.30 -2.81
CA LYS A 14 -8.83 -13.13 -3.20
C LYS A 14 -10.07 -12.87 -2.35
N LYS A 15 -9.89 -12.48 -1.08
CA LYS A 15 -11.00 -12.14 -0.17
C LYS A 15 -11.86 -11.00 -0.70
N PHE A 16 -11.30 -10.14 -1.55
CA PHE A 16 -11.96 -8.98 -2.15
C PHE A 16 -12.34 -9.22 -3.63
N GLY A 17 -12.16 -10.45 -4.14
CA GLY A 17 -12.42 -10.75 -5.55
C GLY A 17 -11.32 -10.28 -6.51
N LEU A 18 -10.17 -9.85 -5.99
CA LEU A 18 -9.03 -9.37 -6.78
C LEU A 18 -8.11 -10.54 -7.12
N THR A 19 -7.87 -10.75 -8.41
CA THR A 19 -7.05 -11.85 -8.93
C THR A 19 -5.83 -11.40 -9.73
N HIS A 20 -5.83 -10.16 -10.22
CA HIS A 20 -4.71 -9.57 -10.94
C HIS A 20 -3.77 -8.88 -9.95
N ILE A 21 -2.75 -9.61 -9.50
CA ILE A 21 -1.78 -9.16 -8.49
C ILE A 21 -0.39 -9.38 -9.04
N GLN A 22 0.45 -8.35 -9.00
CA GLN A 22 1.80 -8.38 -9.56
C GLN A 22 2.82 -7.75 -8.61
N LEU A 23 3.96 -8.42 -8.44
CA LEU A 23 5.13 -7.83 -7.80
C LEU A 23 5.74 -6.75 -8.71
N ALA A 24 5.95 -5.56 -8.18
CA ALA A 24 6.49 -4.40 -8.89
C ALA A 24 7.41 -3.58 -7.97
N ASP A 25 7.73 -2.36 -8.37
CA ASP A 25 8.57 -1.46 -7.59
C ASP A 25 7.77 -0.57 -6.62
N GLU A 26 6.45 -0.60 -6.74
CA GLU A 26 5.55 0.23 -5.93
C GLU A 26 4.22 -0.46 -5.64
N PHE A 27 3.52 0.05 -4.64
CA PHE A 27 2.10 -0.24 -4.44
C PHE A 27 1.28 0.68 -5.33
N ALA A 28 0.38 0.11 -6.13
CA ALA A 28 -0.54 0.86 -6.98
C ALA A 28 -1.78 0.04 -7.32
N TYR A 29 -2.88 0.74 -7.59
CA TYR A 29 -4.10 0.20 -8.15
C TYR A 29 -4.36 0.79 -9.54
N TYR A 30 -4.61 -0.08 -10.52
CA TYR A 30 -4.90 0.27 -11.91
C TYR A 30 -6.34 -0.14 -12.23
N PRO A 31 -7.27 0.84 -12.28
CA PRO A 31 -8.70 0.55 -12.42
C PRO A 31 -9.09 -0.08 -13.76
N GLU A 32 -8.33 0.16 -14.82
CA GLU A 32 -8.65 -0.33 -16.18
C GLU A 32 -8.75 -1.86 -16.25
N ASN A 33 -7.98 -2.56 -15.42
CA ASN A 33 -7.93 -4.03 -15.41
C ASN A 33 -7.97 -4.63 -14.01
N ASN A 34 -8.34 -3.84 -13.01
CA ASN A 34 -8.34 -4.21 -11.59
C ASN A 34 -7.02 -4.86 -11.14
N LEU A 35 -5.91 -4.31 -11.62
CA LEU A 35 -4.57 -4.75 -11.26
C LEU A 35 -4.13 -4.04 -9.97
N ILE A 36 -3.63 -4.82 -9.01
CA ILE A 36 -2.88 -4.31 -7.87
C ILE A 36 -1.42 -4.72 -8.03
N THR A 37 -0.53 -3.75 -7.93
CA THR A 37 0.90 -3.98 -7.78
C THR A 37 1.30 -3.83 -6.32
N TYR A 38 2.34 -4.53 -5.92
CA TYR A 38 2.92 -4.43 -4.58
C TYR A 38 4.44 -4.59 -4.65
N THR A 39 5.12 -4.06 -3.66
CA THR A 39 6.57 -4.22 -3.49
C THR A 39 6.88 -4.86 -2.13
N ILE A 40 8.03 -5.49 -2.04
CA ILE A 40 8.57 -6.01 -0.78
C ILE A 40 9.62 -5.08 -0.14
N TRP A 41 9.90 -3.96 -0.80
CA TRP A 41 10.89 -2.98 -0.37
C TRP A 41 10.21 -1.69 0.05
N LYS A 42 10.57 -1.21 1.23
CA LYS A 42 10.15 0.10 1.73
C LYS A 42 11.19 1.16 1.39
N THR A 43 10.75 2.30 0.85
CA THR A 43 11.59 3.45 0.52
C THR A 43 11.54 4.53 1.61
N ASN A 44 12.43 5.52 1.54
CA ASN A 44 12.37 6.69 2.44
C ASN A 44 11.09 7.52 2.22
N THR A 45 10.61 7.60 0.97
CA THR A 45 9.34 8.27 0.65
C THR A 45 8.17 7.57 1.33
N ASP A 46 8.17 6.23 1.35
CA ASP A 46 7.14 5.47 2.05
C ASP A 46 7.15 5.76 3.57
N GLU A 47 8.34 5.88 4.17
CA GLU A 47 8.46 6.22 5.59
C GLU A 47 7.89 7.61 5.91
N GLU A 48 8.13 8.59 5.05
CA GLU A 48 7.57 9.93 5.21
C GLU A 48 6.04 9.94 5.06
N LEU A 49 5.49 9.22 4.09
CA LEU A 49 4.05 9.06 3.93
C LEU A 49 3.40 8.39 5.14
N ILE A 50 4.02 7.35 5.69
CA ILE A 50 3.56 6.69 6.93
C ILE A 50 3.49 7.68 8.09
N LYS A 51 4.50 8.54 8.27
CA LYS A 51 4.48 9.58 9.32
C LYS A 51 3.32 10.56 9.12
N LEU A 52 3.08 10.98 7.89
CA LEU A 52 1.97 11.89 7.56
C LEU A 52 0.60 11.23 7.82
N VAL A 53 0.43 9.98 7.46
CA VAL A 53 -0.79 9.20 7.73
C VAL A 53 -1.01 9.05 9.23
N ASN A 54 0.02 8.65 9.97
CA ASN A 54 -0.05 8.51 11.43
C ASN A 54 -0.47 9.81 12.10
N LYS A 55 0.07 10.93 11.66
CA LYS A 55 -0.28 12.26 12.17
C LYS A 55 -1.73 12.64 11.85
N LYS A 56 -2.14 12.47 10.58
CA LYS A 56 -3.49 12.87 10.12
C LYS A 56 -4.59 12.05 10.77
N TYR A 57 -4.41 10.74 10.88
CA TYR A 57 -5.45 9.81 11.36
C TYR A 57 -5.26 9.37 12.82
N GLU A 58 -4.29 9.96 13.52
CA GLU A 58 -3.98 9.65 14.93
C GLU A 58 -3.80 8.14 15.17
N THR A 59 -2.98 7.52 14.34
CA THR A 59 -2.72 6.06 14.34
C THR A 59 -1.22 5.76 14.32
N ASP A 60 -0.87 4.49 14.49
CA ASP A 60 0.47 3.96 14.30
C ASP A 60 0.42 2.71 13.42
N ILE A 61 0.59 2.92 12.12
CA ILE A 61 0.56 1.86 11.11
C ILE A 61 1.95 1.33 10.73
N ALA A 62 3.03 1.92 11.25
CA ALA A 62 4.39 1.50 10.91
C ALA A 62 4.64 0.00 11.10
N PRO A 63 4.18 -0.64 12.21
CA PRO A 63 4.33 -2.08 12.39
C PRO A 63 3.52 -2.95 11.41
N LEU A 64 2.53 -2.36 10.72
CA LEU A 64 1.63 -3.01 9.77
C LEU A 64 1.82 -2.44 8.35
N TYR A 65 3.03 -1.98 8.02
CA TYR A 65 3.30 -1.25 6.78
C TYR A 65 2.87 -2.01 5.52
N MET A 66 3.26 -3.27 5.40
CA MET A 66 2.99 -4.07 4.20
C MET A 66 1.49 -4.27 4.00
N ILE A 67 0.79 -4.69 5.04
CA ILE A 67 -0.65 -4.91 4.95
C ILE A 67 -1.42 -3.60 4.80
N PHE A 68 -1.00 -2.53 5.47
CA PHE A 68 -1.62 -1.21 5.29
C PHE A 68 -1.48 -0.73 3.84
N SER A 69 -0.28 -0.79 3.26
CA SER A 69 -0.04 -0.36 1.89
C SER A 69 -0.85 -1.17 0.88
N LEU A 70 -0.95 -2.48 1.07
CA LEU A 70 -1.78 -3.35 0.25
C LEU A 70 -3.28 -3.01 0.39
N LEU A 71 -3.75 -2.81 1.62
CA LEU A 71 -5.13 -2.44 1.90
C LEU A 71 -5.48 -1.04 1.38
N HIS A 72 -4.53 -0.13 1.33
CA HIS A 72 -4.73 1.19 0.72
C HIS A 72 -5.07 1.04 -0.78
N GLU A 73 -4.34 0.23 -1.52
CA GLU A 73 -4.63 -0.03 -2.94
C GLU A 73 -5.96 -0.79 -3.13
N ILE A 74 -6.25 -1.74 -2.25
CA ILE A 74 -7.57 -2.40 -2.20
C ILE A 74 -8.65 -1.36 -1.87
N GLY A 75 -8.36 -0.41 -1.00
CA GLY A 75 -9.24 0.71 -0.66
C GLY A 75 -9.63 1.55 -1.88
N HIS A 76 -8.70 1.82 -2.79
CA HIS A 76 -9.00 2.46 -4.07
C HIS A 76 -10.01 1.63 -4.88
N TYR A 77 -9.81 0.33 -5.00
CA TYR A 77 -10.75 -0.58 -5.66
C TYR A 77 -12.14 -0.57 -4.99
N MET A 78 -12.18 -0.57 -3.66
CA MET A 78 -13.42 -0.62 -2.89
C MET A 78 -14.20 0.70 -2.90
N THR A 79 -13.55 1.83 -3.12
CA THR A 79 -14.14 3.18 -3.03
C THR A 79 -14.29 3.91 -4.34
N ILE A 80 -13.71 3.39 -5.44
CA ILE A 80 -13.68 4.09 -6.73
C ILE A 80 -15.08 4.42 -7.26
N ASP A 81 -16.06 3.56 -7.03
CA ASP A 81 -17.44 3.76 -7.48
C ASP A 81 -18.18 4.88 -6.72
N ASN A 82 -17.59 5.41 -5.65
CA ASN A 82 -18.11 6.58 -4.93
C ASN A 82 -17.79 7.90 -5.65
N PHE A 83 -16.96 7.85 -6.70
CA PHE A 83 -16.50 9.02 -7.45
C PHE A 83 -17.08 8.97 -8.87
N ASN A 84 -17.56 10.12 -9.35
CA ASN A 84 -18.04 10.27 -10.72
C ASN A 84 -16.90 10.73 -11.66
N ASP A 85 -17.17 10.85 -12.96
CA ASP A 85 -16.17 11.23 -13.96
C ASP A 85 -15.57 12.62 -13.68
N GLU A 86 -16.37 13.57 -13.19
CA GLU A 86 -15.91 14.92 -12.82
C GLU A 86 -14.95 14.86 -11.62
N ASP A 87 -15.24 14.01 -10.62
CA ASP A 87 -14.35 13.77 -9.48
C ASP A 87 -13.02 13.20 -9.95
N LEU A 88 -13.04 12.24 -10.88
CA LEU A 88 -11.82 11.62 -11.43
C LEU A 88 -10.97 12.61 -12.23
N GLU A 89 -11.60 13.47 -13.03
CA GLU A 89 -10.90 14.53 -13.77
C GLU A 89 -10.28 15.56 -12.80
N THR A 90 -11.01 15.93 -11.76
CA THR A 90 -10.53 16.85 -10.73
C THR A 90 -9.34 16.24 -9.97
N ASP A 91 -9.42 14.97 -9.59
CA ASP A 91 -8.33 14.24 -8.92
C ASP A 91 -7.07 14.22 -9.80
N LEU A 92 -7.21 13.92 -11.09
CA LEU A 92 -6.08 13.91 -12.04
C LEU A 92 -5.45 15.30 -12.16
N PHE A 93 -6.26 16.34 -12.27
CA PHE A 93 -5.78 17.72 -12.30
C PHE A 93 -5.00 18.08 -11.02
N MET A 94 -5.54 17.74 -9.86
CA MET A 94 -4.88 17.99 -8.56
C MET A 94 -3.56 17.22 -8.41
N ARG A 95 -3.50 15.98 -8.86
CA ARG A 95 -2.24 15.18 -8.87
C ARG A 95 -1.16 15.83 -9.71
N ASN A 96 -1.52 16.32 -10.91
CA ASN A 96 -0.60 17.05 -11.77
C ASN A 96 -0.11 18.36 -11.12
N MET A 97 -0.99 19.07 -10.45
CA MET A 97 -0.63 20.29 -9.71
C MET A 97 0.34 19.99 -8.56
N ILE A 98 0.11 18.92 -7.81
CA ILE A 98 0.96 18.51 -6.69
C ILE A 98 2.38 18.19 -7.18
N GLN A 99 2.54 17.54 -8.32
CA GLN A 99 3.85 17.24 -8.90
C GLN A 99 4.69 18.48 -9.23
N MET A 100 4.04 19.61 -9.43
CA MET A 100 4.69 20.91 -9.71
C MET A 100 5.04 21.69 -8.45
N MET A 101 4.66 21.21 -7.28
CA MET A 101 4.91 21.86 -5.99
C MET A 101 6.27 21.44 -5.40
N ASP A 102 6.70 22.18 -4.36
CA ASP A 102 7.88 21.82 -3.58
C ASP A 102 7.72 20.43 -2.95
N GLU A 103 8.77 19.60 -3.02
CA GLU A 103 8.75 18.22 -2.53
C GLU A 103 8.25 18.11 -1.07
N GLU A 104 8.60 19.06 -0.22
CA GLU A 104 8.19 19.10 1.19
C GLU A 104 6.68 19.16 1.39
N LYS A 105 5.96 19.74 0.42
CA LYS A 105 4.50 19.92 0.47
C LYS A 105 3.72 18.82 -0.25
N GLN A 106 4.36 18.09 -1.17
CA GLN A 106 3.70 17.13 -2.03
C GLN A 106 3.00 16.02 -1.24
N GLY A 107 3.69 15.45 -0.25
CA GLY A 107 3.16 14.35 0.56
C GLY A 107 1.89 14.73 1.33
N GLU A 108 1.88 15.89 1.99
CA GLU A 108 0.72 16.36 2.76
C GLU A 108 -0.48 16.63 1.85
N MET A 109 -0.26 17.23 0.68
CA MET A 109 -1.33 17.47 -0.28
C MET A 109 -1.85 16.18 -0.89
N TYR A 110 -0.96 15.23 -1.18
CA TYR A 110 -1.32 13.94 -1.73
C TYR A 110 -2.26 13.15 -0.80
N ILE A 111 -1.92 13.02 0.48
CA ILE A 111 -2.77 12.28 1.43
C ILE A 111 -4.13 12.92 1.69
N ASN A 112 -4.29 14.19 1.31
CA ASN A 112 -5.55 14.94 1.45
C ASN A 112 -6.40 14.93 0.18
N LEU A 113 -5.93 14.33 -0.92
CA LEU A 113 -6.79 14.10 -2.08
C LEU A 113 -7.99 13.23 -1.69
N PRO A 114 -9.22 13.57 -2.15
CA PRO A 114 -10.43 12.84 -1.76
C PRO A 114 -10.34 11.32 -2.00
N MET A 115 -9.75 10.90 -3.12
CA MET A 115 -9.58 9.47 -3.43
C MET A 115 -8.55 8.79 -2.52
N GLU A 116 -7.46 9.48 -2.18
CA GLU A 116 -6.45 8.98 -1.24
C GLU A 116 -6.99 8.90 0.19
N ASP A 117 -7.73 9.92 0.60
CA ASP A 117 -8.40 9.94 1.91
C ASP A 117 -9.42 8.79 2.04
N ALA A 118 -10.23 8.57 1.02
CA ALA A 118 -11.20 7.47 0.99
C ALA A 118 -10.52 6.10 1.09
N ALA A 119 -9.47 5.86 0.30
CA ALA A 119 -8.71 4.62 0.31
C ALA A 119 -8.02 4.37 1.66
N THR A 120 -7.38 5.40 2.22
CA THR A 120 -6.73 5.31 3.53
C THR A 120 -7.73 5.07 4.65
N SER A 121 -8.84 5.79 4.66
CA SER A 121 -9.90 5.62 5.67
C SER A 121 -10.49 4.22 5.62
N TRP A 122 -10.73 3.69 4.43
CA TRP A 122 -11.20 2.32 4.24
C TRP A 122 -10.17 1.30 4.78
N ALA A 123 -8.90 1.47 4.47
CA ALA A 123 -7.83 0.59 4.93
C ALA A 123 -7.69 0.58 6.45
N LEU A 124 -7.73 1.74 7.08
CA LEU A 124 -7.65 1.87 8.55
C LEU A 124 -8.86 1.25 9.25
N GLU A 125 -10.06 1.43 8.71
CA GLU A 125 -11.27 0.80 9.25
C GLU A 125 -11.22 -0.72 9.10
N PHE A 126 -10.72 -1.23 7.96
CA PHE A 126 -10.52 -2.66 7.77
C PHE A 126 -9.53 -3.23 8.80
N ILE A 127 -8.39 -2.58 9.01
CA ILE A 127 -7.39 -3.00 10.01
C ILE A 127 -8.00 -3.01 11.40
N LYS A 128 -8.72 -1.97 11.77
CA LYS A 128 -9.39 -1.87 13.07
C LYS A 128 -10.34 -3.03 13.33
N ASN A 129 -11.13 -3.40 12.32
CA ASN A 129 -12.14 -4.46 12.45
C ASN A 129 -11.57 -5.87 12.24
N ASN A 130 -10.35 -6.00 11.71
CA ASN A 130 -9.69 -7.27 11.37
C ASN A 130 -8.22 -7.28 11.82
N PHE A 131 -7.94 -6.73 12.99
CA PHE A 131 -6.57 -6.52 13.47
C PHE A 131 -5.75 -7.81 13.51
N GLU A 132 -6.34 -8.89 14.04
CA GLU A 132 -5.65 -10.18 14.13
C GLU A 132 -5.30 -10.75 12.74
N LEU A 133 -6.22 -10.68 11.78
CA LEU A 133 -5.98 -11.09 10.40
C LEU A 133 -4.82 -10.30 9.76
N CYS A 134 -4.83 -8.98 9.93
CA CYS A 134 -3.81 -8.09 9.39
C CYS A 134 -2.44 -8.33 10.05
N SER A 135 -2.42 -8.46 11.37
CA SER A 135 -1.21 -8.74 12.13
C SER A 135 -0.61 -10.11 11.77
N ASN A 136 -1.42 -11.14 11.59
CA ASN A 136 -0.98 -12.46 11.16
C ASN A 136 -0.38 -12.45 9.76
N PHE A 137 -0.99 -11.72 8.82
CA PHE A 137 -0.43 -11.53 7.48
C PHE A 137 0.94 -10.85 7.54
N GLU A 138 1.03 -9.71 8.23
CA GLU A 138 2.27 -8.94 8.37
C GLU A 138 3.40 -9.80 8.98
N ASN A 139 3.11 -10.51 10.05
CA ASN A 139 4.07 -11.40 10.70
C ASN A 139 4.54 -12.53 9.78
N LYS A 140 3.64 -13.11 9.01
CA LYS A 140 3.94 -14.20 8.07
C LYS A 140 4.85 -13.71 6.94
N VAL A 141 4.53 -12.58 6.32
CA VAL A 141 5.35 -11.96 5.29
C VAL A 141 6.73 -11.58 5.83
N ALA A 142 6.79 -10.99 7.03
CA ALA A 142 8.06 -10.64 7.67
C ALA A 142 8.95 -11.86 7.92
N LYS A 143 8.39 -12.98 8.36
CA LYS A 143 9.14 -14.25 8.55
C LYS A 143 9.71 -14.77 7.24
N ILE A 144 8.92 -14.77 6.17
CA ILE A 144 9.36 -15.21 4.84
C ILE A 144 10.49 -14.31 4.34
N PHE A 145 10.33 -13.01 4.47
CA PHE A 145 11.32 -12.02 4.05
C PHE A 145 12.64 -12.19 4.80
N ASN A 146 12.61 -12.26 6.12
CA ASN A 146 13.81 -12.41 6.96
C ASN A 146 14.55 -13.73 6.69
N LYS A 147 13.83 -14.84 6.49
CA LYS A 147 14.42 -16.10 6.07
C LYS A 147 15.14 -15.96 4.74
N GLY A 148 14.48 -15.35 3.75
CA GLY A 148 15.08 -15.13 2.42
C GLY A 148 16.32 -14.24 2.46
N LEU A 149 16.33 -13.17 3.25
CA LEU A 149 17.52 -12.32 3.44
C LEU A 149 18.67 -13.10 4.07
N THR A 150 18.40 -13.94 5.06
CA THR A 150 19.42 -14.78 5.70
C THR A 150 20.05 -15.74 4.71
N GLU A 151 19.25 -16.36 3.84
CA GLU A 151 19.75 -17.26 2.79
C GLU A 151 20.60 -16.50 1.75
N LEU A 152 20.20 -15.31 1.33
CA LEU A 152 20.96 -14.47 0.40
C LEU A 152 22.32 -14.04 0.99
N LYS A 153 22.36 -13.64 2.26
CA LYS A 153 23.59 -13.33 2.97
C LYS A 153 24.52 -14.55 3.05
N ARG A 154 23.97 -15.69 3.46
CA ARG A 154 24.73 -16.97 3.58
C ARG A 154 25.34 -17.39 2.26
N ASN A 155 24.67 -17.13 1.14
CA ASN A 155 25.15 -17.46 -0.20
C ASN A 155 26.05 -16.37 -0.82
N GLY A 156 26.37 -15.30 -0.07
CA GLY A 156 27.23 -14.21 -0.53
C GLY A 156 26.64 -13.35 -1.66
N ILE A 157 25.30 -13.36 -1.81
CA ILE A 157 24.60 -12.60 -2.86
C ILE A 157 24.38 -11.16 -2.43
N ILE A 158 24.27 -10.92 -1.12
CA ILE A 158 24.16 -9.58 -0.54
C ILE A 158 25.15 -9.42 0.62
N TYR A 159 25.77 -8.24 0.69
CA TYR A 159 26.64 -7.82 1.77
C TYR A 159 25.94 -6.69 2.54
N ILE A 160 25.58 -6.94 3.77
CA ILE A 160 25.02 -5.94 4.68
C ILE A 160 25.86 -5.94 5.96
#